data_8d8f7ec7e89f3de93fb048290879dbf1
#
_entry.id   8d8f7ec7e89f3de93fb048290879dbf1
#
_cell.length_a   1.000
_cell.length_b   1.000
_cell.length_c   1.000
_cell.angle_alpha   90.00
_cell.angle_beta   90.00
_cell.angle_gamma   90.00
#
_symmetry.space_group_name_H-M   'P 1'
#
loop_
_entity.id
_entity.type
_entity.pdbx_description
1 polymer ?
#
loop_
_entity_poly.entity_id
_entity_poly.type
_entity_poly.pdbx_seq_one_letter_code
_entity_poly.pdbx_strand_id
1 'polypeptide(L)'
;PFFNIPGEGSFALIMGLLSGYPVGAKIATNFRKNNICSKEECERLLSFTNNSGPLFIIGSVGISMFGSSVIGFLLLISHILASITVGFIFKFWKYNKKSKTSLNTYNSKHSNTLNISNLGEILGNCITSSINTILMIGGFVVIFSVILSILNSSNILYILCNLIKPIFDLLHIPQTFSAGFISGIIEITNGLNIISSIPEKQLSINILLSSFILSLGGISVFLQVWSIVAKSDLSIKPYIYGKILQAIFSTIYTFILINSFSIFNFNL
;
A
#
# COMPACT_ATOMS: atom_id res chain seq x y z
N PRO A 1 -11.74 -1.06 -19.24
CA PRO A 1 -11.25 -2.05 -20.21
C PRO A 1 -9.79 -2.43 -19.96
N PHE A 2 -8.92 -1.52 -19.46
CA PHE A 2 -7.48 -1.80 -19.29
C PHE A 2 -7.19 -2.91 -18.29
N PHE A 3 -7.90 -2.98 -17.15
CA PHE A 3 -7.69 -3.95 -16.07
C PHE A 3 -8.78 -5.04 -16.01
N ASN A 4 -9.62 -5.18 -17.04
CA ASN A 4 -10.81 -6.05 -17.04
C ASN A 4 -11.74 -5.81 -15.83
N ILE A 5 -11.94 -4.54 -15.51
CA ILE A 5 -12.79 -4.03 -14.44
C ILE A 5 -13.73 -3.00 -15.06
N PRO A 6 -14.98 -2.87 -14.57
CA PRO A 6 -15.91 -1.80 -14.99
C PRO A 6 -15.32 -0.40 -14.79
N GLY A 7 -15.88 0.61 -15.45
CA GLY A 7 -15.41 1.99 -15.39
C GLY A 7 -15.35 2.56 -13.97
N GLU A 8 -16.28 2.14 -13.12
CA GLU A 8 -16.36 2.50 -11.70
C GLU A 8 -15.09 2.12 -10.92
N GLY A 9 -14.35 1.09 -11.37
CA GLY A 9 -13.08 0.71 -10.79
C GLY A 9 -12.00 1.78 -10.86
N SER A 10 -12.11 2.75 -11.79
CA SER A 10 -11.21 3.90 -11.85
C SER A 10 -11.29 4.77 -10.59
N PHE A 11 -12.49 4.90 -10.01
CA PHE A 11 -12.68 5.59 -8.73
C PHE A 11 -11.89 4.93 -7.59
N ALA A 12 -11.91 3.58 -7.52
CA ALA A 12 -11.15 2.86 -6.51
C ALA A 12 -9.63 3.07 -6.66
N LEU A 13 -9.13 3.10 -7.90
CA LEU A 13 -7.71 3.35 -8.18
C LEU A 13 -7.31 4.78 -7.76
N ILE A 14 -8.03 5.78 -8.21
CA ILE A 14 -7.72 7.19 -7.93
C ILE A 14 -7.79 7.45 -6.41
N MET A 15 -8.88 7.03 -5.76
CA MET A 15 -9.04 7.23 -4.33
C MET A 15 -8.04 6.44 -3.50
N GLY A 16 -7.70 5.22 -3.92
CA GLY A 16 -6.69 4.40 -3.27
C GLY A 16 -5.28 4.98 -3.37
N LEU A 17 -4.96 5.64 -4.48
CA LEU A 17 -3.68 6.34 -4.66
C LEU A 17 -3.65 7.68 -3.90
N LEU A 18 -4.72 8.44 -3.89
CA LEU A 18 -4.76 9.75 -3.24
C LEU A 18 -4.88 9.68 -1.72
N SER A 19 -5.79 8.83 -1.22
CA SER A 19 -6.11 8.75 0.21
C SER A 19 -5.23 7.76 0.97
N GLY A 20 -4.59 6.84 0.27
CA GLY A 20 -3.80 5.80 0.91
C GLY A 20 -4.63 4.63 1.47
N TYR A 21 -3.92 3.66 2.07
CA TYR A 21 -4.59 2.54 2.73
C TYR A 21 -5.32 2.99 4.00
N PRO A 22 -6.44 2.35 4.38
CA PRO A 22 -7.08 1.21 3.72
C PRO A 22 -8.22 1.58 2.77
N VAL A 23 -8.21 2.79 2.17
CA VAL A 23 -9.35 3.31 1.39
C VAL A 23 -9.64 2.46 0.15
N GLY A 24 -8.61 1.99 -0.56
CA GLY A 24 -8.79 1.10 -1.70
C GLY A 24 -9.56 -0.17 -1.33
N ALA A 25 -9.23 -0.80 -0.21
CA ALA A 25 -9.92 -1.99 0.29
C ALA A 25 -11.38 -1.69 0.69
N LYS A 26 -11.65 -0.53 1.32
CA LYS A 26 -13.01 -0.08 1.64
C LYS A 26 -13.87 0.06 0.40
N ILE A 27 -13.34 0.69 -0.64
CA ILE A 27 -14.08 0.91 -1.90
C ILE A 27 -14.35 -0.42 -2.59
N ALA A 28 -13.35 -1.31 -2.72
CA ALA A 28 -13.52 -2.62 -3.31
C ALA A 28 -14.59 -3.46 -2.56
N THR A 29 -14.58 -3.41 -1.23
CA THR A 29 -15.58 -4.09 -0.39
C THR A 29 -16.97 -3.48 -0.56
N ASN A 30 -17.09 -2.16 -0.65
CA ASN A 30 -18.35 -1.48 -0.89
C ASN A 30 -18.90 -1.79 -2.30
N PHE A 31 -18.05 -1.83 -3.32
CA PHE A 31 -18.46 -2.19 -4.68
C PHE A 31 -19.02 -3.63 -4.72
N ARG A 32 -18.42 -4.55 -3.94
CA ARG A 32 -18.94 -5.90 -3.82
C ARG A 32 -20.29 -5.94 -3.11
N LYS A 33 -20.43 -5.24 -1.97
CA LYS A 33 -21.69 -5.19 -1.20
C LYS A 33 -22.84 -4.61 -1.99
N ASN A 34 -22.58 -3.60 -2.81
CA ASN A 34 -23.58 -2.92 -3.62
C ASN A 34 -23.78 -3.58 -5.01
N ASN A 35 -23.15 -4.73 -5.28
CA ASN A 35 -23.19 -5.43 -6.57
C ASN A 35 -22.78 -4.56 -7.77
N ILE A 36 -21.91 -3.56 -7.56
CA ILE A 36 -21.34 -2.72 -8.62
C ILE A 36 -20.33 -3.52 -9.45
N CYS A 37 -19.52 -4.32 -8.77
CA CYS A 37 -18.52 -5.21 -9.39
C CYS A 37 -18.74 -6.65 -8.93
N SER A 38 -18.37 -7.59 -9.78
CA SER A 38 -18.35 -9.02 -9.42
C SER A 38 -17.28 -9.28 -8.35
N LYS A 39 -17.34 -10.44 -7.72
CA LYS A 39 -16.34 -10.86 -6.72
C LYS A 39 -14.94 -10.81 -7.31
N GLU A 40 -14.76 -11.38 -8.49
CA GLU A 40 -13.48 -11.48 -9.18
C GLU A 40 -12.94 -10.09 -9.57
N GLU A 41 -13.81 -9.17 -9.96
CA GLU A 41 -13.45 -7.77 -10.27
C GLU A 41 -13.02 -7.02 -9.02
N CYS A 42 -13.72 -7.19 -7.89
CA CYS A 42 -13.33 -6.61 -6.61
C CYS A 42 -12.02 -7.22 -6.08
N GLU A 43 -11.80 -8.54 -6.28
CA GLU A 43 -10.54 -9.20 -5.96
C GLU A 43 -9.37 -8.64 -6.80
N ARG A 44 -9.59 -8.35 -8.08
CA ARG A 44 -8.60 -7.65 -8.94
C ARG A 44 -8.34 -6.23 -8.44
N LEU A 45 -9.37 -5.46 -8.08
CA LEU A 45 -9.20 -4.14 -7.48
C LEU A 45 -8.34 -4.19 -6.23
N LEU A 46 -8.60 -5.12 -5.31
CA LEU A 46 -7.83 -5.27 -4.07
C LEU A 46 -6.33 -5.46 -4.31
N SER A 47 -5.92 -6.10 -5.42
CA SER A 47 -4.52 -6.41 -5.68
C SER A 47 -3.63 -5.18 -5.89
N PHE A 48 -4.18 -4.04 -6.37
CA PHE A 48 -3.37 -2.89 -6.78
C PHE A 48 -3.91 -1.51 -6.34
N THR A 49 -5.14 -1.41 -5.82
CA THR A 49 -5.72 -0.10 -5.45
C THR A 49 -5.44 0.32 -4.01
N ASN A 50 -4.96 -0.58 -3.16
CA ASN A 50 -4.69 -0.27 -1.76
C ASN A 50 -3.22 0.13 -1.57
N ASN A 51 -2.92 1.41 -1.71
CA ASN A 51 -1.58 1.98 -1.78
C ASN A 51 -1.24 2.89 -0.59
N SER A 52 0.04 3.22 -0.42
CA SER A 52 0.47 4.30 0.46
C SER A 52 0.10 5.65 -0.15
N GLY A 53 -0.42 6.57 0.64
CA GLY A 53 -0.83 7.89 0.15
C GLY A 53 0.36 8.81 -0.12
N PRO A 54 0.23 9.78 -1.07
CA PRO A 54 1.31 10.72 -1.41
C PRO A 54 1.77 11.54 -0.22
N LEU A 55 0.87 11.93 0.68
CA LEU A 55 1.22 12.69 1.88
C LEU A 55 2.18 11.90 2.79
N PHE A 56 1.97 10.59 2.94
CA PHE A 56 2.86 9.75 3.72
C PHE A 56 4.21 9.56 3.00
N ILE A 57 4.18 9.24 1.70
CA ILE A 57 5.42 8.97 0.95
C ILE A 57 6.28 10.23 0.82
N ILE A 58 5.70 11.37 0.40
CA ILE A 58 6.47 12.60 0.20
C ILE A 58 6.73 13.29 1.55
N GLY A 59 5.69 13.49 2.35
CA GLY A 59 5.78 14.27 3.58
C GLY A 59 6.52 13.55 4.69
N SER A 60 6.04 12.37 5.09
CA SER A 60 6.65 11.64 6.20
C SER A 60 7.96 10.97 5.79
N VAL A 61 7.96 10.19 4.71
CA VAL A 61 9.16 9.43 4.34
C VAL A 61 10.19 10.34 3.67
N GLY A 62 9.83 11.03 2.57
CA GLY A 62 10.76 11.86 1.82
C GLY A 62 11.31 13.03 2.65
N ILE A 63 10.42 13.88 3.14
CA ILE A 63 10.83 15.13 3.80
C ILE A 63 11.24 14.88 5.26
N SER A 64 10.40 14.20 6.07
CA SER A 64 10.67 14.08 7.50
C SER A 64 11.76 13.06 7.82
N MET A 65 11.82 11.90 7.13
CA MET A 65 12.78 10.84 7.43
C MET A 65 14.06 10.97 6.60
N PHE A 66 13.97 11.25 5.29
CA PHE A 66 15.14 11.37 4.41
C PHE A 66 15.65 12.82 4.22
N GLY A 67 14.91 13.83 4.70
CA GLY A 67 15.29 15.24 4.52
C GLY A 67 15.20 15.74 3.08
N SER A 68 14.58 14.99 2.15
CA SER A 68 14.56 15.30 0.71
C SER A 68 13.20 15.05 0.07
N SER A 69 12.59 16.08 -0.49
CA SER A 69 11.37 15.95 -1.28
C SER A 69 11.63 15.17 -2.59
N VAL A 70 12.83 15.24 -3.14
CA VAL A 70 13.21 14.52 -4.38
C VAL A 70 13.12 13.01 -4.16
N ILE A 71 13.64 12.52 -3.02
CA ILE A 71 13.52 11.10 -2.64
C ILE A 71 12.04 10.73 -2.47
N GLY A 72 11.24 11.60 -1.84
CA GLY A 72 9.81 11.38 -1.70
C GLY A 72 9.08 11.24 -3.03
N PHE A 73 9.37 12.11 -4.01
CA PHE A 73 8.80 12.02 -5.36
C PHE A 73 9.28 10.77 -6.11
N LEU A 74 10.55 10.42 -6.00
CA LEU A 74 11.11 9.22 -6.61
C LEU A 74 10.40 7.95 -6.09
N LEU A 75 10.25 7.84 -4.78
CA LEU A 75 9.53 6.73 -4.14
C LEU A 75 8.05 6.69 -4.56
N LEU A 76 7.40 7.85 -4.66
CA LEU A 76 6.00 7.92 -5.11
C LEU A 76 5.84 7.45 -6.55
N ILE A 77 6.68 7.93 -7.46
CA ILE A 77 6.62 7.53 -8.89
C ILE A 77 6.83 6.02 -9.02
N SER A 78 7.85 5.47 -8.36
CA SER A 78 8.14 4.03 -8.35
C SER A 78 6.95 3.23 -7.82
N HIS A 79 6.34 3.69 -6.73
CA HIS A 79 5.21 3.06 -6.08
C HIS A 79 3.96 3.03 -6.98
N ILE A 80 3.65 4.15 -7.66
CA ILE A 80 2.53 4.24 -8.60
C ILE A 80 2.76 3.34 -9.82
N LEU A 81 3.95 3.39 -10.43
CA LEU A 81 4.29 2.53 -11.56
C LEU A 81 4.17 1.05 -11.21
N ALA A 82 4.67 0.65 -10.05
CA ALA A 82 4.55 -0.72 -9.55
C ALA A 82 3.09 -1.13 -9.34
N SER A 83 2.26 -0.27 -8.75
CA SER A 83 0.83 -0.50 -8.58
C SER A 83 0.11 -0.73 -9.91
N ILE A 84 0.37 0.12 -10.91
CA ILE A 84 -0.20 -0.02 -12.26
C ILE A 84 0.26 -1.33 -12.91
N THR A 85 1.54 -1.68 -12.80
CA THR A 85 2.10 -2.94 -13.34
C THR A 85 1.41 -4.15 -12.72
N VAL A 86 1.21 -4.16 -11.39
CA VAL A 86 0.46 -5.21 -10.70
C VAL A 86 -0.98 -5.29 -11.22
N GLY A 87 -1.64 -4.15 -11.43
CA GLY A 87 -2.97 -4.10 -12.03
C GLY A 87 -3.03 -4.78 -13.41
N PHE A 88 -2.01 -4.59 -14.25
CA PHE A 88 -1.92 -5.27 -15.55
C PHE A 88 -1.71 -6.79 -15.40
N ILE A 89 -0.90 -7.23 -14.45
CA ILE A 89 -0.69 -8.66 -14.18
C ILE A 89 -1.98 -9.31 -13.69
N PHE A 90 -2.65 -8.68 -12.72
CA PHE A 90 -3.90 -9.21 -12.15
C PHE A 90 -5.13 -9.05 -13.05
N LYS A 91 -5.01 -8.37 -14.19
CA LYS A 91 -6.05 -8.33 -15.23
C LYS A 91 -6.58 -9.72 -15.59
N PHE A 92 -5.73 -10.75 -15.52
CA PHE A 92 -6.06 -12.13 -15.86
C PHE A 92 -6.50 -12.96 -14.65
N TRP A 93 -6.48 -12.42 -13.43
CA TRP A 93 -6.90 -13.13 -12.22
C TRP A 93 -8.35 -13.56 -12.34
N LYS A 94 -8.60 -14.89 -12.31
CA LYS A 94 -9.92 -15.50 -12.44
C LYS A 94 -10.77 -14.88 -13.56
N TYR A 95 -10.13 -14.52 -14.68
CA TYR A 95 -10.83 -13.95 -15.81
C TYR A 95 -11.68 -15.01 -16.49
N ASN A 96 -13.01 -14.92 -16.33
CA ASN A 96 -13.95 -15.77 -17.04
C ASN A 96 -14.81 -14.88 -17.97
N LYS A 97 -14.73 -15.12 -19.29
CA LYS A 97 -15.49 -14.36 -20.31
C LYS A 97 -17.02 -14.40 -20.08
N LYS A 98 -17.52 -15.45 -19.40
CA LYS A 98 -18.95 -15.61 -19.08
C LYS A 98 -19.40 -14.84 -17.85
N SER A 99 -18.48 -14.32 -17.06
CA SER A 99 -18.72 -13.49 -15.86
C SER A 99 -18.85 -11.98 -16.19
N LYS A 100 -19.15 -11.62 -17.41
CA LYS A 100 -19.81 -10.33 -17.64
C LYS A 100 -21.17 -10.49 -16.99
N THR A 101 -21.22 -10.24 -15.71
CA THR A 101 -22.47 -10.01 -15.00
C THR A 101 -23.26 -9.09 -15.91
N SER A 102 -24.40 -9.56 -16.40
CA SER A 102 -25.41 -8.63 -16.90
C SER A 102 -25.43 -7.54 -15.84
N LEU A 103 -24.90 -6.40 -16.20
CA LEU A 103 -25.17 -5.18 -15.46
C LEU A 103 -26.67 -5.19 -15.32
N ASN A 104 -27.18 -5.74 -14.21
CA ASN A 104 -28.49 -5.34 -13.77
C ASN A 104 -28.37 -3.84 -13.83
N THR A 105 -28.99 -3.30 -14.86
CA THR A 105 -29.22 -1.88 -15.00
C THR A 105 -29.42 -1.41 -13.58
N TYR A 106 -28.40 -0.73 -13.07
CA TYR A 106 -28.45 -0.13 -11.77
C TYR A 106 -29.73 0.69 -11.81
N ASN A 107 -30.81 0.07 -11.34
CA ASN A 107 -32.02 0.81 -11.05
C ASN A 107 -31.56 1.77 -9.97
N SER A 108 -31.10 2.92 -10.41
CA SER A 108 -30.77 4.09 -9.63
C SER A 108 -32.01 4.61 -8.90
N LYS A 109 -32.67 3.69 -8.15
CA LYS A 109 -33.73 4.08 -7.20
C LYS A 109 -33.19 4.79 -5.97
N HIS A 110 -31.87 4.89 -5.85
CA HIS A 110 -31.20 5.88 -5.02
C HIS A 110 -30.35 6.79 -5.89
N SER A 111 -30.97 7.48 -6.87
CA SER A 111 -30.50 8.82 -7.16
C SER A 111 -30.73 9.62 -5.87
N ASN A 112 -29.82 9.55 -4.93
CA ASN A 112 -29.63 10.66 -4.01
C ASN A 112 -29.29 11.85 -4.93
N THR A 113 -30.29 12.46 -5.50
CA THR A 113 -30.14 13.82 -6.02
C THR A 113 -29.44 14.56 -4.88
N LEU A 114 -28.31 15.17 -5.18
CA LEU A 114 -27.62 16.03 -4.24
C LEU A 114 -28.59 17.19 -3.91
N ASN A 115 -29.52 16.91 -3.04
CA ASN A 115 -30.38 17.92 -2.46
C ASN A 115 -29.58 18.57 -1.34
N ILE A 116 -29.51 19.88 -1.35
CA ILE A 116 -28.87 20.69 -0.31
C ILE A 116 -29.37 20.28 1.09
N SER A 117 -30.64 19.79 1.19
CA SER A 117 -31.23 19.26 2.43
C SER A 117 -30.49 18.05 3.03
N ASN A 118 -29.78 17.23 2.22
CA ASN A 118 -29.08 16.03 2.71
C ASN A 118 -27.56 16.26 2.89
N LEU A 119 -27.07 17.46 2.59
CA LEU A 119 -25.64 17.77 2.61
C LEU A 119 -25.05 17.65 4.01
N GLY A 120 -25.79 18.07 5.05
CA GLY A 120 -25.37 17.93 6.44
C GLY A 120 -25.23 16.48 6.89
N GLU A 121 -26.16 15.60 6.51
CA GLU A 121 -26.08 14.17 6.81
C GLU A 121 -24.91 13.51 6.09
N ILE A 122 -24.71 13.82 4.80
CA ILE A 122 -23.60 13.29 4.00
C ILE A 122 -22.26 13.70 4.62
N LEU A 123 -22.08 14.99 4.96
CA LEU A 123 -20.87 15.49 5.60
C LEU A 123 -20.62 14.82 6.96
N GLY A 124 -21.66 14.70 7.80
CA GLY A 124 -21.57 14.02 9.08
C GLY A 124 -21.10 12.56 8.94
N ASN A 125 -21.69 11.83 8.00
CA ASN A 125 -21.30 10.44 7.71
C ASN A 125 -19.87 10.34 7.17
N CYS A 126 -19.44 11.25 6.32
CA CYS A 126 -18.05 11.31 5.81
C CYS A 126 -17.05 11.58 6.95
N ILE A 127 -17.34 12.56 7.81
CA ILE A 127 -16.47 12.89 8.96
C ILE A 127 -16.35 11.69 9.91
N THR A 128 -17.47 11.10 10.31
CA THR A 128 -17.49 9.94 11.20
C THR A 128 -16.71 8.75 10.60
N SER A 129 -16.92 8.47 9.31
CA SER A 129 -16.18 7.42 8.59
C SER A 129 -14.69 7.69 8.54
N SER A 130 -14.29 8.95 8.36
CA SER A 130 -12.88 9.36 8.32
C SER A 130 -12.21 9.23 9.69
N ILE A 131 -12.87 9.72 10.75
CA ILE A 131 -12.39 9.57 12.14
C ILE A 131 -12.19 8.10 12.50
N ASN A 132 -13.19 7.25 12.24
CA ASN A 132 -13.09 5.82 12.50
C ASN A 132 -11.94 5.16 11.74
N THR A 133 -11.65 5.64 10.52
CA THR A 133 -10.53 5.14 9.73
C THR A 133 -9.19 5.53 10.35
N ILE A 134 -9.03 6.79 10.74
CA ILE A 134 -7.80 7.30 11.36
C ILE A 134 -7.55 6.60 12.69
N LEU A 135 -8.57 6.42 13.52
CA LEU A 135 -8.47 5.70 14.79
C LEU A 135 -8.07 4.24 14.59
N MET A 136 -8.63 3.58 13.57
CA MET A 136 -8.25 2.21 13.23
C MET A 136 -6.78 2.12 12.80
N ILE A 137 -6.31 3.01 11.93
CA ILE A 137 -4.91 3.06 11.49
C ILE A 137 -4.00 3.29 12.70
N GLY A 138 -4.28 4.33 13.51
CA GLY A 138 -3.51 4.65 14.70
C GLY A 138 -3.46 3.50 15.70
N GLY A 139 -4.58 2.82 15.93
CA GLY A 139 -4.65 1.64 16.79
C GLY A 139 -3.73 0.51 16.32
N PHE A 140 -3.71 0.20 15.02
CA PHE A 140 -2.78 -0.81 14.48
C PHE A 140 -1.32 -0.36 14.62
N VAL A 141 -0.99 0.89 14.32
CA VAL A 141 0.38 1.40 14.47
C VAL A 141 0.84 1.28 15.92
N VAL A 142 0.03 1.68 16.89
CA VAL A 142 0.35 1.58 18.32
C VAL A 142 0.56 0.14 18.75
N ILE A 143 -0.36 -0.78 18.42
CA ILE A 143 -0.24 -2.20 18.79
C ILE A 143 1.05 -2.79 18.22
N PHE A 144 1.34 -2.56 16.94
CA PHE A 144 2.54 -3.12 16.30
C PHE A 144 3.84 -2.44 16.76
N SER A 145 3.81 -1.17 17.16
CA SER A 145 4.95 -0.51 17.81
C SER A 145 5.25 -1.12 19.18
N VAL A 146 4.21 -1.46 19.97
CA VAL A 146 4.37 -2.18 21.25
C VAL A 146 4.93 -3.58 21.01
N ILE A 147 4.41 -4.33 20.02
CA ILE A 147 4.95 -5.64 19.64
C ILE A 147 6.44 -5.54 19.28
N LEU A 148 6.83 -4.55 18.45
CA LEU A 148 8.23 -4.33 18.10
C LEU A 148 9.10 -4.02 19.33
N SER A 149 8.60 -3.22 20.26
CA SER A 149 9.31 -2.92 21.51
C SER A 149 9.54 -4.19 22.32
N ILE A 150 8.52 -5.06 22.45
CA ILE A 150 8.65 -6.36 23.14
C ILE A 150 9.65 -7.27 22.42
N LEU A 151 9.58 -7.39 21.09
CA LEU A 151 10.50 -8.20 20.30
C LEU A 151 11.95 -7.73 20.46
N ASN A 152 12.16 -6.43 20.55
CA ASN A 152 13.49 -5.85 20.78
C ASN A 152 14.00 -6.16 22.19
N SER A 153 13.18 -5.93 23.23
CA SER A 153 13.54 -6.15 24.63
C SER A 153 13.79 -7.63 24.97
N SER A 154 13.10 -8.54 24.25
CA SER A 154 13.25 -10.00 24.43
C SER A 154 14.37 -10.62 23.58
N ASN A 155 15.16 -9.83 22.85
CA ASN A 155 16.16 -10.28 21.87
C ASN A 155 15.59 -11.12 20.70
N ILE A 156 14.28 -11.28 20.57
CA ILE A 156 13.66 -12.02 19.47
C ILE A 156 13.93 -11.31 18.14
N LEU A 157 13.90 -9.97 18.14
CA LEU A 157 14.24 -9.19 16.94
C LEU A 157 15.65 -9.54 16.42
N TYR A 158 16.63 -9.70 17.30
CA TYR A 158 17.99 -10.12 16.95
C TYR A 158 18.03 -11.51 16.32
N ILE A 159 17.24 -12.47 16.85
CA ILE A 159 17.11 -13.81 16.27
C ILE A 159 16.54 -13.72 14.85
N LEU A 160 15.48 -12.93 14.64
CA LEU A 160 14.89 -12.71 13.31
C LEU A 160 15.89 -12.07 12.34
N CYS A 161 16.70 -11.10 12.79
CA CYS A 161 17.76 -10.50 11.98
C CYS A 161 18.79 -11.54 11.54
N ASN A 162 19.17 -12.46 12.43
CA ASN A 162 20.11 -13.53 12.09
C ASN A 162 19.54 -14.52 11.06
N LEU A 163 18.22 -14.76 11.06
CA LEU A 163 17.59 -15.64 10.07
C LEU A 163 17.63 -15.04 8.65
N ILE A 164 17.58 -13.72 8.50
CA ILE A 164 17.68 -13.09 7.18
C ILE A 164 19.11 -12.81 6.72
N LYS A 165 20.10 -12.99 7.61
CA LYS A 165 21.51 -12.75 7.31
C LYS A 165 22.00 -13.42 6.03
N PRO A 166 21.74 -14.72 5.76
CA PRO A 166 22.20 -15.34 4.52
C PRO A 166 21.64 -14.68 3.26
N ILE A 167 20.41 -14.15 3.32
CA ILE A 167 19.79 -13.44 2.20
C ILE A 167 20.46 -12.08 1.99
N PHE A 168 20.76 -11.36 3.07
CA PHE A 168 21.44 -10.07 3.02
C PHE A 168 22.87 -10.21 2.49
N ASP A 169 23.60 -11.24 2.94
CA ASP A 169 24.95 -11.54 2.46
C ASP A 169 24.95 -11.88 0.95
N LEU A 170 23.95 -12.65 0.49
CA LEU A 170 23.77 -12.97 -0.94
C LEU A 170 23.48 -11.73 -1.80
N LEU A 171 22.70 -10.78 -1.26
CA LEU A 171 22.34 -9.55 -1.94
C LEU A 171 23.35 -8.41 -1.73
N HIS A 172 24.45 -8.68 -1.02
CA HIS A 172 25.46 -7.69 -0.63
C HIS A 172 24.86 -6.48 0.13
N ILE A 173 23.81 -6.71 0.93
CA ILE A 173 23.19 -5.70 1.78
C ILE A 173 23.86 -5.72 3.15
N PRO A 174 24.35 -4.57 3.67
CA PRO A 174 24.95 -4.50 5.00
C PRO A 174 23.97 -4.96 6.10
N GLN A 175 24.49 -5.72 7.07
CA GLN A 175 23.69 -6.27 8.17
C GLN A 175 23.07 -5.20 9.07
N THR A 176 23.58 -3.96 9.04
CA THR A 176 23.03 -2.80 9.74
C THR A 176 21.57 -2.53 9.38
N PHE A 177 21.13 -2.91 8.17
CA PHE A 177 19.76 -2.74 7.71
C PHE A 177 18.78 -3.81 8.19
N SER A 178 19.27 -4.93 8.74
CA SER A 178 18.43 -6.09 9.08
C SER A 178 17.33 -5.74 10.10
N ALA A 179 17.65 -4.98 11.14
CA ALA A 179 16.68 -4.55 12.15
C ALA A 179 15.60 -3.65 11.56
N GLY A 180 15.99 -2.67 10.73
CA GLY A 180 15.05 -1.79 10.04
C GLY A 180 14.14 -2.55 9.06
N PHE A 181 14.71 -3.51 8.33
CA PHE A 181 13.97 -4.32 7.38
C PHE A 181 12.93 -5.22 8.06
N ILE A 182 13.31 -5.96 9.12
CA ILE A 182 12.36 -6.79 9.90
C ILE A 182 11.29 -5.91 10.55
N SER A 183 11.70 -4.79 11.16
CA SER A 183 10.74 -3.85 11.75
C SER A 183 9.75 -3.33 10.71
N GLY A 184 10.21 -3.03 9.48
CA GLY A 184 9.36 -2.57 8.38
C GLY A 184 8.40 -3.63 7.84
N ILE A 185 8.78 -4.90 7.86
CA ILE A 185 7.87 -6.01 7.55
C ILE A 185 6.76 -6.09 8.61
N ILE A 186 7.06 -5.81 9.86
CA ILE A 186 6.08 -5.83 10.96
C ILE A 186 5.24 -4.55 10.94
N GLU A 187 5.89 -3.38 11.00
CA GLU A 187 5.26 -2.06 11.00
C GLU A 187 6.08 -1.09 10.15
N ILE A 188 5.46 -0.59 9.11
CA ILE A 188 6.10 0.18 8.05
C ILE A 188 6.82 1.45 8.55
N THR A 189 6.19 2.22 9.44
CA THR A 189 6.71 3.53 9.89
C THR A 189 7.98 3.37 10.72
N ASN A 190 8.00 2.40 11.65
CA ASN A 190 9.16 2.11 12.48
C ASN A 190 10.34 1.61 11.63
N GLY A 191 10.06 0.71 10.66
CA GLY A 191 11.10 0.20 9.78
C GLY A 191 11.73 1.28 8.90
N LEU A 192 10.89 2.13 8.29
CA LEU A 192 11.36 3.24 7.46
C LEU A 192 12.18 4.24 8.26
N ASN A 193 11.76 4.55 9.49
CA ASN A 193 12.51 5.45 10.36
C ASN A 193 13.90 4.91 10.71
N ILE A 194 14.01 3.61 11.01
CA ILE A 194 15.31 2.96 11.27
C ILE A 194 16.17 2.99 10.01
N ILE A 195 15.65 2.59 8.84
CA ILE A 195 16.39 2.52 7.60
C ILE A 195 16.89 3.91 7.18
N SER A 196 16.05 4.93 7.26
CA SER A 196 16.41 6.30 6.86
C SER A 196 17.50 6.91 7.76
N SER A 197 17.58 6.50 9.03
CA SER A 197 18.56 7.00 10.00
C SER A 197 19.93 6.34 9.92
N ILE A 198 20.10 5.26 9.13
CA ILE A 198 21.39 4.58 8.98
C ILE A 198 22.32 5.45 8.11
N PRO A 199 23.46 5.90 8.64
CA PRO A 199 24.41 6.73 7.90
C PRO A 199 25.22 5.82 6.95
N GLU A 200 24.71 5.57 5.77
CA GLU A 200 25.39 4.77 4.76
C GLU A 200 26.01 5.68 3.70
N LYS A 201 27.23 5.34 3.24
CA LYS A 201 27.90 6.09 2.15
C LYS A 201 27.14 6.02 0.83
N GLN A 202 26.29 4.99 0.66
CA GLN A 202 25.45 4.78 -0.50
C GLN A 202 23.97 4.91 -0.09
N LEU A 203 23.43 6.11 -0.16
CA LEU A 203 22.03 6.42 0.13
C LEU A 203 21.06 5.55 -0.72
N SER A 204 21.51 5.00 -1.85
CA SER A 204 20.74 4.15 -2.72
C SER A 204 20.17 2.90 -2.04
N ILE A 205 20.91 2.25 -1.11
CA ILE A 205 20.43 1.06 -0.39
C ILE A 205 19.27 1.43 0.53
N ASN A 206 19.38 2.55 1.25
CA ASN A 206 18.32 3.05 2.14
C ASN A 206 17.03 3.29 1.33
N ILE A 207 17.15 3.92 0.16
CA ILE A 207 16.01 4.24 -0.72
C ILE A 207 15.40 2.97 -1.30
N LEU A 208 16.21 2.00 -1.75
CA LEU A 208 15.74 0.73 -2.32
C LEU A 208 14.97 -0.10 -1.28
N LEU A 209 15.53 -0.27 -0.08
CA LEU A 209 14.86 -1.00 0.99
C LEU A 209 13.58 -0.29 1.44
N SER A 210 13.60 1.05 1.51
CA SER A 210 12.41 1.83 1.83
C SER A 210 11.32 1.68 0.76
N SER A 211 11.68 1.66 -0.52
CA SER A 211 10.75 1.41 -1.62
C SER A 211 10.09 0.03 -1.51
N PHE A 212 10.88 -0.99 -1.17
CA PHE A 212 10.37 -2.35 -0.95
C PHE A 212 9.35 -2.37 0.19
N ILE A 213 9.72 -1.85 1.37
CA ILE A 213 8.86 -1.83 2.57
C ILE A 213 7.59 -1.01 2.34
N LEU A 214 7.72 0.19 1.74
CA LEU A 214 6.59 1.05 1.38
C LEU A 214 5.56 0.32 0.53
N SER A 215 6.01 -0.44 -0.44
CA SER A 215 5.14 -1.13 -1.39
C SER A 215 4.60 -2.44 -0.84
N LEU A 216 5.32 -3.11 0.04
CA LEU A 216 4.84 -4.29 0.76
C LEU A 216 3.74 -3.91 1.76
N GLY A 217 3.91 -2.82 2.51
CA GLY A 217 2.95 -2.30 3.48
C GLY A 217 3.04 -2.90 4.88
N GLY A 218 3.78 -3.99 5.07
CA GLY A 218 3.96 -4.66 6.37
C GLY A 218 2.71 -5.37 6.92
N ILE A 219 2.92 -6.13 8.00
CA ILE A 219 1.85 -6.94 8.66
C ILE A 219 0.77 -6.04 9.25
N SER A 220 1.14 -4.90 9.81
CA SER A 220 0.20 -3.93 10.38
C SER A 220 -0.85 -3.50 9.34
N VAL A 221 -0.41 -3.07 8.16
CA VAL A 221 -1.32 -2.67 7.07
C VAL A 221 -2.10 -3.86 6.51
N PHE A 222 -1.46 -5.04 6.42
CA PHE A 222 -2.14 -6.26 5.99
C PHE A 222 -3.34 -6.58 6.89
N LEU A 223 -3.18 -6.51 8.20
CA LEU A 223 -4.26 -6.79 9.14
C LEU A 223 -5.35 -5.69 9.13
N GLN A 224 -4.99 -4.42 8.88
CA GLN A 224 -5.97 -3.36 8.64
C GLN A 224 -6.87 -3.70 7.43
N VAL A 225 -6.27 -4.10 6.32
CA VAL A 225 -7.01 -4.50 5.11
C VAL A 225 -7.83 -5.74 5.36
N TRP A 226 -7.25 -6.74 6.02
CA TRP A 226 -7.97 -7.98 6.35
C TRP A 226 -9.19 -7.71 7.22
N SER A 227 -9.11 -6.83 8.21
CA SER A 227 -10.25 -6.46 9.08
C SER A 227 -11.44 -5.90 8.30
N ILE A 228 -11.19 -5.29 7.13
CA ILE A 228 -12.21 -4.75 6.23
C ILE A 228 -12.76 -5.85 5.31
N VAL A 229 -11.84 -6.60 4.67
CA VAL A 229 -12.17 -7.63 3.69
C VAL A 229 -12.90 -8.82 4.33
N ALA A 230 -12.56 -9.16 5.58
CA ALA A 230 -13.22 -10.22 6.36
C ALA A 230 -14.74 -10.01 6.57
N LYS A 231 -15.22 -8.78 6.38
CA LYS A 231 -16.65 -8.42 6.45
C LYS A 231 -17.38 -8.64 5.11
N SER A 232 -16.75 -9.28 4.14
CA SER A 232 -17.27 -9.57 2.81
C SER A 232 -16.93 -11.00 2.38
N ASP A 233 -17.40 -11.42 1.20
CA ASP A 233 -17.08 -12.71 0.59
C ASP A 233 -15.79 -12.71 -0.25
N LEU A 234 -15.02 -11.58 -0.21
CA LEU A 234 -13.80 -11.42 -0.98
C LEU A 234 -12.64 -12.21 -0.41
N SER A 235 -11.81 -12.78 -1.29
CA SER A 235 -10.57 -13.41 -0.90
C SER A 235 -9.47 -12.38 -0.68
N ILE A 236 -8.70 -12.51 0.40
CA ILE A 236 -7.53 -11.65 0.69
C ILE A 236 -6.29 -12.05 -0.16
N LYS A 237 -6.28 -13.23 -0.77
CA LYS A 237 -5.12 -13.76 -1.51
C LYS A 237 -4.61 -12.82 -2.62
N PRO A 238 -5.47 -12.23 -3.49
CA PRO A 238 -4.99 -11.31 -4.52
C PRO A 238 -4.28 -10.09 -3.96
N TYR A 239 -4.71 -9.60 -2.79
CA TYR A 239 -4.04 -8.52 -2.10
C TYR A 239 -2.62 -8.91 -1.67
N ILE A 240 -2.45 -10.08 -1.05
CA ILE A 240 -1.13 -10.56 -0.60
C ILE A 240 -0.17 -10.69 -1.78
N TYR A 241 -0.58 -11.43 -2.83
CA TYR A 241 0.26 -11.60 -4.01
C TYR A 241 0.52 -10.28 -4.73
N GLY A 242 -0.47 -9.40 -4.79
CA GLY A 242 -0.34 -8.06 -5.36
C GLY A 242 0.71 -7.23 -4.62
N LYS A 243 0.73 -7.26 -3.29
CA LYS A 243 1.68 -6.51 -2.47
C LYS A 243 3.11 -7.03 -2.60
N ILE A 244 3.30 -8.34 -2.64
CA ILE A 244 4.63 -8.94 -2.87
C ILE A 244 5.18 -8.52 -4.24
N LEU A 245 4.38 -8.64 -5.30
CA LEU A 245 4.78 -8.21 -6.63
C LEU A 245 5.02 -6.70 -6.71
N GLN A 246 4.18 -5.90 -6.05
CA GLN A 246 4.35 -4.46 -5.99
C GLN A 246 5.66 -4.06 -5.32
N ALA A 247 6.04 -4.73 -4.23
CA ALA A 247 7.31 -4.49 -3.54
C ALA A 247 8.50 -4.76 -4.47
N ILE A 248 8.48 -5.87 -5.21
CA ILE A 248 9.54 -6.23 -6.16
C ILE A 248 9.63 -5.19 -7.30
N PHE A 249 8.51 -4.90 -7.96
CA PHE A 249 8.51 -3.93 -9.07
C PHE A 249 8.87 -2.52 -8.62
N SER A 250 8.40 -2.09 -7.45
CA SER A 250 8.74 -0.77 -6.91
C SER A 250 10.25 -0.64 -6.67
N THR A 251 10.88 -1.67 -6.12
CA THR A 251 12.34 -1.68 -5.92
C THR A 251 13.09 -1.64 -7.26
N ILE A 252 12.63 -2.39 -8.27
CA ILE A 252 13.22 -2.36 -9.62
C ILE A 252 13.08 -0.97 -10.24
N TYR A 253 11.89 -0.36 -10.20
CA TYR A 253 11.68 0.99 -10.74
C TYR A 253 12.48 2.04 -9.97
N THR A 254 12.58 1.92 -8.65
CA THR A 254 13.43 2.81 -7.84
C THR A 254 14.89 2.69 -8.25
N PHE A 255 15.40 1.48 -8.46
CA PHE A 255 16.77 1.25 -8.93
C PHE A 255 17.01 1.88 -10.30
N ILE A 256 16.09 1.70 -11.26
CA ILE A 256 16.19 2.31 -12.59
C ILE A 256 16.17 3.84 -12.50
N LEU A 257 15.28 4.41 -11.68
CA LEU A 257 15.17 5.85 -11.52
C LEU A 257 16.42 6.45 -10.86
N ILE A 258 16.96 5.85 -9.80
CA ILE A 258 18.19 6.30 -9.18
C ILE A 258 19.34 6.36 -10.20
N ASN A 259 19.53 5.29 -10.98
CA ASN A 259 20.57 5.26 -12.00
C ASN A 259 20.32 6.30 -13.11
N SER A 260 19.07 6.54 -13.50
CA SER A 260 18.73 7.56 -14.48
C SER A 260 18.99 8.98 -13.96
N PHE A 261 18.66 9.26 -12.70
CA PHE A 261 18.94 10.56 -12.05
C PHE A 261 20.44 10.82 -11.90
N SER A 262 21.25 9.80 -11.60
CA SER A 262 22.71 9.94 -11.55
C SER A 262 23.31 10.29 -12.92
N ILE A 263 22.74 9.79 -14.02
CA ILE A 263 23.15 10.15 -15.39
C ILE A 263 22.87 11.63 -15.69
N PHE A 264 21.79 12.20 -15.11
CA PHE A 264 21.43 13.62 -15.30
C PHE A 264 22.05 14.58 -14.27
N ASN A 265 23.04 14.13 -13.45
CA ASN A 265 23.71 14.93 -12.43
C ASN A 265 22.75 15.60 -11.41
N PHE A 266 21.60 15.03 -11.17
CA PHE A 266 20.79 15.42 -10.02
C PHE A 266 21.47 14.85 -8.76
N ASN A 267 22.08 15.74 -7.94
CA ASN A 267 22.58 15.35 -6.62
C ASN A 267 21.41 14.87 -5.76
N LEU A 268 21.37 13.59 -5.48
CA LEU A 268 20.45 12.97 -4.50
C LEU A 268 21.01 13.16 -3.10
#